data_6c278add1861b02f7c6ea2d242e78958
#
_entry.id   6c278add1861b02f7c6ea2d242e78958
#
_cell.length_a   1.000
_cell.length_b   1.000
_cell.length_c   1.000
_cell.angle_alpha   90.00
_cell.angle_beta   90.00
_cell.angle_gamma   90.00
#
_symmetry.space_group_name_H-M   'P 1'
#
loop_
_entity.id
_entity.type
_entity.pdbx_description
1 polymer ?
#
loop_
_entity_poly.entity_id
_entity_poly.type
_entity_poly.pdbx_seq_one_letter_code
_entity_poly.pdbx_strand_id
1 'polypeptide(L)'
;MPNEMGKMEQVDVAEDAEKSGEVAAVKTIDRAARLLSALARDGTQGTMLSELARRTGLGKGTVHRLLGALSDVGYVSQDAASRRYRLGVGLELLSGTARHGRVAALASPLLERIAGVTADTAFASVRDGLAAVCVGREVGSFPIRTLSLDVGNRRPLGVGSGSLALLAFLPNAEIDKVISGNQRWLAEYPKFTAGDLWTAIAETRRYGFSFNDGRVVQGMNAVGVPVLDTNGRPIAALSVAAIAERLRGDRIIEVASLLQREAAELAAVLHAGSREAEQRRGALAATAEPDGAPARRGSRKA
;
A
#
# COMPACT_ATOMS: atom_id res chain seq x y z
N MET A 1 31.34 29.62 52.58
CA MET A 1 30.17 28.88 52.09
C MET A 1 29.35 29.75 51.20
N PRO A 2 29.51 29.72 49.88
CA PRO A 2 28.56 30.30 48.96
C PRO A 2 28.01 29.26 47.98
N ASN A 3 26.70 29.30 47.80
CA ASN A 3 26.03 29.06 46.50
C ASN A 3 25.71 27.62 46.09
N GLU A 4 24.93 26.89 46.89
CA GLU A 4 24.20 25.72 46.43
C GLU A 4 22.74 26.05 45.97
N MET A 5 22.15 27.18 46.37
CA MET A 5 20.79 27.56 45.95
C MET A 5 20.67 27.96 44.48
N GLY A 6 21.70 28.50 43.86
CA GLY A 6 21.67 28.90 42.46
C GLY A 6 21.74 27.76 41.43
N LYS A 7 22.15 26.57 41.83
CA LYS A 7 22.22 25.40 40.93
C LYS A 7 20.92 24.58 40.84
N MET A 8 20.11 24.57 41.88
CA MET A 8 18.81 23.88 41.90
C MET A 8 17.75 24.62 41.05
N GLU A 9 17.77 25.95 41.05
CA GLU A 9 16.81 26.75 40.28
C GLU A 9 17.05 26.72 38.76
N GLN A 10 18.30 26.55 38.33
CA GLN A 10 18.65 26.39 36.90
C GLN A 10 18.32 25.01 36.33
N VAL A 11 18.30 23.95 37.12
CA VAL A 11 17.96 22.58 36.68
C VAL A 11 16.45 22.43 36.49
N ASP A 12 15.62 23.01 37.38
CA ASP A 12 14.16 22.97 37.28
C ASP A 12 13.62 23.75 36.06
N VAL A 13 14.23 24.90 35.74
CA VAL A 13 13.81 25.71 34.57
C VAL A 13 14.17 25.00 33.24
N ALA A 14 15.28 24.27 33.20
CA ALA A 14 15.68 23.50 32.00
C ALA A 14 14.77 22.28 31.78
N GLU A 15 14.39 21.56 32.82
CA GLU A 15 13.52 20.39 32.77
C GLU A 15 12.08 20.76 32.41
N ASP A 16 11.57 21.87 32.91
CA ASP A 16 10.24 22.41 32.51
C ASP A 16 10.22 22.94 31.08
N ALA A 17 11.31 23.52 30.59
CA ALA A 17 11.44 23.94 29.20
C ALA A 17 11.49 22.74 28.23
N GLU A 18 12.18 21.68 28.60
CA GLU A 18 12.27 20.44 27.83
C GLU A 18 10.92 19.70 27.77
N LYS A 19 10.23 19.56 28.90
CA LYS A 19 8.85 19.01 28.98
C LYS A 19 7.85 19.85 28.20
N SER A 20 7.96 21.17 28.26
CA SER A 20 7.11 22.09 27.50
C SER A 20 7.35 21.98 25.98
N GLY A 21 8.62 21.81 25.57
CA GLY A 21 9.01 21.57 24.18
C GLY A 21 8.49 20.24 23.66
N GLU A 22 8.57 19.17 24.43
CA GLU A 22 8.09 17.83 24.08
C GLU A 22 6.57 17.80 23.90
N VAL A 23 5.82 18.42 24.81
CA VAL A 23 4.35 18.55 24.70
C VAL A 23 3.96 19.40 23.49
N ALA A 24 4.74 20.43 23.15
CA ALA A 24 4.49 21.24 21.95
C ALA A 24 4.77 20.46 20.66
N ALA A 25 5.82 19.63 20.63
CA ALA A 25 6.13 18.76 19.50
C ALA A 25 5.03 17.72 19.24
N VAL A 26 4.54 17.04 20.26
CA VAL A 26 3.43 16.08 20.18
C VAL A 26 2.15 16.74 19.64
N LYS A 27 1.81 17.94 20.13
CA LYS A 27 0.65 18.71 19.61
C LYS A 27 0.83 19.10 18.14
N THR A 28 2.04 19.34 17.68
CA THR A 28 2.32 19.68 16.28
C THR A 28 2.08 18.49 15.36
N ILE A 29 2.52 17.29 15.76
CA ILE A 29 2.29 16.04 15.02
C ILE A 29 0.78 15.74 14.94
N ASP A 30 0.05 15.85 16.04
CA ASP A 30 -1.41 15.66 16.05
C ASP A 30 -2.12 16.63 15.09
N ARG A 31 -1.76 17.92 15.11
CA ARG A 31 -2.32 18.92 14.19
C ARG A 31 -2.00 18.61 12.72
N ALA A 32 -0.78 18.16 12.42
CA ALA A 32 -0.38 17.75 11.07
C ALA A 32 -1.18 16.52 10.61
N ALA A 33 -1.35 15.52 11.48
CA ALA A 33 -2.14 14.33 11.19
C ALA A 33 -3.62 14.66 10.90
N ARG A 34 -4.23 15.59 11.66
CA ARG A 34 -5.59 16.08 11.39
C ARG A 34 -5.71 16.77 10.03
N LEU A 35 -4.72 17.57 9.62
CA LEU A 35 -4.71 18.22 8.31
C LEU A 35 -4.61 17.20 7.18
N LEU A 36 -3.71 16.23 7.29
CA LEU A 36 -3.58 15.14 6.32
C LEU A 36 -4.87 14.32 6.21
N SER A 37 -5.49 14.00 7.35
CA SER A 37 -6.77 13.29 7.39
C SER A 37 -7.92 14.10 6.76
N ALA A 38 -7.94 15.41 6.94
CA ALA A 38 -8.92 16.29 6.30
C ALA A 38 -8.74 16.34 4.78
N LEU A 39 -7.49 16.42 4.29
CA LEU A 39 -7.18 16.39 2.86
C LEU A 39 -7.54 15.04 2.21
N ALA A 40 -7.33 13.93 2.92
CA ALA A 40 -7.66 12.60 2.41
C ALA A 40 -9.15 12.40 2.08
N ARG A 41 -10.05 13.14 2.74
CA ARG A 41 -11.51 13.06 2.50
C ARG A 41 -11.94 13.65 1.15
N ASP A 42 -11.22 14.65 0.64
CA ASP A 42 -11.58 15.35 -0.60
C ASP A 42 -10.89 14.76 -1.85
N GLY A 43 -10.05 13.75 -1.67
CA GLY A 43 -9.38 13.03 -2.75
C GLY A 43 -8.65 13.95 -3.73
N THR A 44 -8.90 13.76 -5.03
CA THR A 44 -8.24 14.53 -6.11
C THR A 44 -8.76 15.95 -6.27
N GLN A 45 -9.91 16.30 -5.68
CA GLN A 45 -10.52 17.65 -5.77
C GLN A 45 -9.70 18.70 -5.03
N GLY A 46 -9.02 18.29 -3.95
CA GLY A 46 -8.26 19.18 -3.08
C GLY A 46 -9.13 20.16 -2.32
N THR A 47 -8.54 20.84 -1.32
CA THR A 47 -9.24 21.69 -0.34
C THR A 47 -8.56 23.04 -0.18
N MET A 48 -9.33 24.10 0.01
CA MET A 48 -8.82 25.44 0.30
C MET A 48 -8.34 25.53 1.75
N LEU A 49 -7.32 26.37 2.01
CA LEU A 49 -6.78 26.61 3.35
C LEU A 49 -7.87 27.00 4.37
N SER A 50 -8.78 27.87 3.99
CA SER A 50 -9.87 28.33 4.87
C SER A 50 -10.80 27.20 5.30
N GLU A 51 -11.08 26.26 4.41
CA GLU A 51 -11.91 25.11 4.69
C GLU A 51 -11.17 24.10 5.59
N LEU A 52 -9.87 23.88 5.37
CA LEU A 52 -9.04 23.08 6.26
C LEU A 52 -9.00 23.67 7.69
N ALA A 53 -8.84 25.00 7.80
CA ALA A 53 -8.86 25.67 9.08
C ALA A 53 -10.20 25.45 9.82
N ARG A 54 -11.32 25.59 9.10
CA ARG A 54 -12.65 25.38 9.66
C ARG A 54 -12.86 23.93 10.12
N ARG A 55 -12.50 22.94 9.30
CA ARG A 55 -12.68 21.51 9.59
C ARG A 55 -11.79 20.98 10.71
N THR A 56 -10.59 21.52 10.84
CA THR A 56 -9.63 21.09 11.87
C THR A 56 -9.70 21.88 13.16
N GLY A 57 -10.44 22.98 13.18
CA GLY A 57 -10.50 23.90 14.31
C GLY A 57 -9.19 24.67 14.54
N LEU A 58 -8.25 24.66 13.59
CA LEU A 58 -6.96 25.31 13.70
C LEU A 58 -7.00 26.73 13.13
N GLY A 59 -6.25 27.64 13.72
CA GLY A 59 -6.08 29.00 13.20
C GLY A 59 -5.41 28.98 11.82
N LYS A 60 -5.84 29.88 10.89
CA LYS A 60 -5.33 29.96 9.51
C LYS A 60 -3.81 30.04 9.43
N GLY A 61 -3.15 30.82 10.33
CA GLY A 61 -1.67 30.90 10.36
C GLY A 61 -0.99 29.56 10.73
N THR A 62 -1.59 28.80 11.65
CA THR A 62 -1.10 27.45 12.02
C THR A 62 -1.26 26.49 10.84
N VAL A 63 -2.43 26.49 10.18
CA VAL A 63 -2.69 25.66 9.00
C VAL A 63 -1.70 25.99 7.89
N HIS A 64 -1.46 27.27 7.60
CA HIS A 64 -0.53 27.71 6.57
C HIS A 64 0.90 27.21 6.83
N ARG A 65 1.42 27.37 8.07
CA ARG A 65 2.76 26.90 8.43
C ARG A 65 2.89 25.38 8.35
N LEU A 66 1.88 24.64 8.82
CA LEU A 66 1.89 23.18 8.77
C LEU A 66 1.80 22.67 7.32
N LEU A 67 0.96 23.27 6.47
CA LEU A 67 0.87 22.92 5.06
C LEU A 67 2.19 23.22 4.33
N GLY A 68 2.89 24.32 4.66
CA GLY A 68 4.22 24.62 4.15
C GLY A 68 5.21 23.51 4.50
N ALA A 69 5.37 23.21 5.79
CA ALA A 69 6.27 22.16 6.27
C ALA A 69 5.94 20.77 5.67
N LEU A 70 4.66 20.44 5.51
CA LEU A 70 4.24 19.20 4.87
C LEU A 70 4.50 19.19 3.35
N SER A 71 4.48 20.37 2.71
CA SER A 71 4.84 20.51 1.29
C SER A 71 6.34 20.37 1.07
N ASP A 72 7.16 20.90 1.97
CA ASP A 72 8.62 20.81 1.90
C ASP A 72 9.10 19.34 1.94
N VAL A 73 8.39 18.47 2.66
CA VAL A 73 8.67 17.02 2.70
C VAL A 73 7.84 16.22 1.67
N GLY A 74 7.09 16.88 0.79
CA GLY A 74 6.33 16.25 -0.28
C GLY A 74 5.05 15.52 0.17
N TYR A 75 4.59 15.69 1.41
CA TYR A 75 3.36 15.04 1.92
C TYR A 75 2.09 15.78 1.51
N VAL A 76 2.21 17.04 1.15
CA VAL A 76 1.14 17.88 0.62
C VAL A 76 1.63 18.57 -0.65
N SER A 77 0.74 18.85 -1.58
CA SER A 77 1.01 19.68 -2.75
C SER A 77 -0.07 20.75 -2.87
N GLN A 78 0.30 21.94 -3.37
CA GLN A 78 -0.65 22.99 -3.69
C GLN A 78 -0.74 23.17 -5.20
N ASP A 79 -1.94 23.10 -5.74
CA ASP A 79 -2.21 23.43 -7.13
C ASP A 79 -2.03 24.93 -7.34
N ALA A 80 -1.18 25.30 -8.30
CA ALA A 80 -0.80 26.70 -8.54
C ALA A 80 -1.97 27.57 -9.01
N ALA A 81 -2.87 27.02 -9.82
CA ALA A 81 -3.99 27.75 -10.41
C ALA A 81 -5.15 27.91 -9.42
N SER A 82 -5.60 26.81 -8.81
CA SER A 82 -6.75 26.80 -7.90
C SER A 82 -6.40 27.11 -6.45
N ARG A 83 -5.10 27.13 -6.10
CA ARG A 83 -4.61 27.30 -4.72
C ARG A 83 -5.13 26.23 -3.74
N ARG A 84 -5.66 25.12 -4.24
CA ARG A 84 -6.14 23.99 -3.44
C ARG A 84 -4.98 23.11 -3.03
N TYR A 85 -5.06 22.60 -1.80
CA TYR A 85 -4.10 21.66 -1.24
C TYR A 85 -4.60 20.23 -1.44
N ARG A 86 -3.70 19.30 -1.75
CA ARG A 86 -3.94 17.86 -1.92
C ARG A 86 -2.85 17.06 -1.19
N LEU A 87 -3.12 15.77 -0.96
CA LEU A 87 -2.05 14.87 -0.52
C LEU A 87 -0.96 14.80 -1.59
N GLY A 88 0.29 14.83 -1.16
CA GLY A 88 1.47 14.80 -2.02
C GLY A 88 1.98 13.39 -2.27
N VAL A 89 2.82 13.25 -3.32
CA VAL A 89 3.42 11.98 -3.75
C VAL A 89 4.26 11.29 -2.65
N GLY A 90 4.85 12.05 -1.73
CA GLY A 90 5.60 11.48 -0.59
C GLY A 90 4.79 10.54 0.28
N LEU A 91 3.48 10.83 0.46
CA LEU A 91 2.58 9.91 1.18
C LEU A 91 2.23 8.66 0.39
N GLU A 92 2.15 8.75 -0.94
CA GLU A 92 1.93 7.58 -1.81
C GLU A 92 3.11 6.61 -1.71
N LEU A 93 4.35 7.13 -1.72
CA LEU A 93 5.56 6.33 -1.56
C LEU A 93 5.59 5.62 -0.20
N LEU A 94 5.30 6.33 0.89
CA LEU A 94 5.24 5.74 2.23
C LEU A 94 4.12 4.70 2.35
N SER A 95 2.94 4.98 1.79
CA SER A 95 1.81 4.05 1.83
C SER A 95 2.08 2.78 1.02
N GLY A 96 2.79 2.89 -0.10
CA GLY A 96 3.25 1.76 -0.90
C GLY A 96 4.15 0.84 -0.08
N THR A 97 5.18 1.39 0.55
CA THR A 97 6.11 0.63 1.40
C THR A 97 5.40 -0.05 2.57
N ALA A 98 4.50 0.66 3.27
CA ALA A 98 3.73 0.09 4.38
C ALA A 98 2.78 -1.03 3.92
N ARG A 99 2.14 -0.88 2.75
CA ARG A 99 1.27 -1.91 2.17
C ARG A 99 2.06 -3.14 1.77
N HIS A 100 3.22 -2.97 1.13
CA HIS A 100 4.10 -4.06 0.74
C HIS A 100 4.55 -4.87 1.96
N GLY A 101 5.02 -4.20 3.02
CA GLY A 101 5.42 -4.84 4.28
C GLY A 101 4.28 -5.61 4.95
N ARG A 102 3.06 -5.06 4.92
CA ARG A 102 1.88 -5.75 5.47
C ARG A 102 1.52 -7.00 4.67
N VAL A 103 1.51 -6.92 3.33
CA VAL A 103 1.26 -8.11 2.49
C VAL A 103 2.34 -9.15 2.73
N ALA A 104 3.62 -8.76 2.79
CA ALA A 104 4.74 -9.66 3.05
C ALA A 104 4.55 -10.41 4.38
N ALA A 105 4.27 -9.70 5.47
CA ALA A 105 4.08 -10.29 6.80
C ALA A 105 2.90 -11.28 6.85
N LEU A 106 1.76 -10.91 6.24
CA LEU A 106 0.56 -11.75 6.23
C LEU A 106 0.66 -12.93 5.26
N ALA A 107 1.42 -12.80 4.17
CA ALA A 107 1.63 -13.87 3.21
C ALA A 107 2.65 -14.91 3.70
N SER A 108 3.59 -14.57 4.59
CA SER A 108 4.67 -15.48 5.02
C SER A 108 4.17 -16.85 5.46
N PRO A 109 3.25 -16.99 6.44
CA PRO A 109 2.76 -18.31 6.87
C PRO A 109 2.01 -19.07 5.75
N LEU A 110 1.37 -18.35 4.82
CA LEU A 110 0.70 -18.96 3.68
C LEU A 110 1.72 -19.52 2.69
N LEU A 111 2.78 -18.77 2.43
CA LEU A 111 3.87 -19.23 1.54
C LEU A 111 4.57 -20.46 2.09
N GLU A 112 4.80 -20.54 3.42
CA GLU A 112 5.33 -21.72 4.09
C GLU A 112 4.44 -22.95 3.87
N ARG A 113 3.10 -22.80 4.03
CA ARG A 113 2.14 -23.87 3.76
C ARG A 113 2.15 -24.31 2.29
N ILE A 114 2.13 -23.32 1.36
CA ILE A 114 2.15 -23.60 -0.09
C ILE A 114 3.43 -24.34 -0.47
N ALA A 115 4.58 -23.86 -0.02
CA ALA A 115 5.87 -24.48 -0.30
C ALA A 115 5.99 -25.86 0.34
N GLY A 116 5.47 -26.05 1.56
CA GLY A 116 5.41 -27.34 2.25
C GLY A 116 4.57 -28.37 1.49
N VAL A 117 3.39 -28.00 1.00
CA VAL A 117 2.48 -28.90 0.26
C VAL A 117 2.99 -29.20 -1.15
N THR A 118 3.47 -28.18 -1.86
CA THR A 118 3.91 -28.34 -3.26
C THR A 118 5.33 -28.90 -3.39
N ALA A 119 6.15 -28.69 -2.36
CA ALA A 119 7.59 -28.87 -2.36
C ALA A 119 8.34 -27.93 -3.34
N ASP A 120 7.63 -27.03 -4.01
CA ASP A 120 8.15 -26.07 -5.00
C ASP A 120 8.28 -24.66 -4.40
N THR A 121 8.80 -23.69 -5.16
CA THR A 121 9.00 -22.33 -4.64
C THR A 121 7.71 -21.51 -4.76
N ALA A 122 7.26 -20.96 -3.65
CA ALA A 122 6.10 -20.06 -3.54
C ALA A 122 6.52 -18.59 -3.45
N PHE A 123 5.72 -17.70 -4.02
CA PHE A 123 5.98 -16.27 -4.05
C PHE A 123 4.71 -15.47 -3.73
N ALA A 124 4.90 -14.32 -3.08
CA ALA A 124 3.91 -13.26 -2.99
C ALA A 124 4.40 -12.02 -3.75
N SER A 125 3.53 -11.43 -4.55
CA SER A 125 3.84 -10.23 -5.33
C SER A 125 2.77 -9.18 -5.14
N VAL A 126 3.16 -7.92 -5.24
CA VAL A 126 2.27 -6.75 -5.23
C VAL A 126 2.54 -5.86 -6.42
N ARG A 127 1.57 -5.04 -6.78
CA ARG A 127 1.76 -4.02 -7.81
C ARG A 127 2.36 -2.75 -7.22
N ASP A 128 3.34 -2.20 -7.92
CA ASP A 128 3.90 -0.89 -7.66
C ASP A 128 4.04 -0.10 -8.98
N GLY A 129 3.08 0.76 -9.24
CA GLY A 129 2.97 1.49 -10.51
C GLY A 129 2.81 0.56 -11.72
N LEU A 130 3.83 0.55 -12.60
CA LEU A 130 3.91 -0.29 -13.80
C LEU A 130 4.63 -1.63 -13.54
N ALA A 131 5.11 -1.87 -12.33
CA ALA A 131 5.86 -3.06 -11.95
C ALA A 131 5.04 -4.01 -11.07
N ALA A 132 5.41 -5.30 -11.10
CA ALA A 132 5.17 -6.24 -10.02
C ALA A 132 6.44 -6.35 -9.16
N VAL A 133 6.28 -6.31 -7.84
CA VAL A 133 7.34 -6.44 -6.85
C VAL A 133 7.14 -7.74 -6.08
N CYS A 134 8.17 -8.56 -5.99
CA CYS A 134 8.17 -9.72 -5.10
C CYS A 134 8.32 -9.25 -3.65
N VAL A 135 7.36 -9.57 -2.79
CA VAL A 135 7.37 -9.17 -1.37
C VAL A 135 7.53 -10.36 -0.42
N GLY A 136 7.43 -11.59 -0.94
CA GLY A 136 7.65 -12.80 -0.17
C GLY A 136 8.07 -13.96 -1.06
N ARG A 137 8.96 -14.81 -0.56
CA ARG A 137 9.40 -16.04 -1.20
C ARG A 137 9.64 -17.11 -0.15
N GLU A 138 9.10 -18.30 -0.41
CA GLU A 138 9.37 -19.48 0.39
C GLU A 138 9.80 -20.65 -0.52
N VAL A 139 10.84 -21.36 -0.12
CA VAL A 139 11.46 -22.40 -0.93
C VAL A 139 11.04 -23.77 -0.40
N GLY A 140 10.39 -24.56 -1.24
CA GLY A 140 10.01 -25.93 -0.89
C GLY A 140 11.19 -26.91 -0.86
N SER A 141 10.89 -28.14 -0.47
CA SER A 141 11.89 -29.19 -0.22
C SER A 141 12.43 -29.86 -1.49
N PHE A 142 11.88 -29.56 -2.68
CA PHE A 142 12.34 -30.17 -3.91
C PHE A 142 13.78 -29.73 -4.25
N PRO A 143 14.69 -30.66 -4.65
CA PRO A 143 16.12 -30.35 -4.84
C PRO A 143 16.41 -29.29 -5.89
N ILE A 144 15.61 -29.22 -6.98
CA ILE A 144 15.78 -28.21 -8.03
C ILE A 144 14.90 -26.99 -7.70
N ARG A 145 15.54 -25.90 -7.36
CA ARG A 145 14.87 -24.69 -6.84
C ARG A 145 14.75 -23.61 -7.90
N THR A 146 13.59 -22.97 -7.95
CA THR A 146 13.36 -21.80 -8.82
C THR A 146 13.80 -20.54 -8.09
N LEU A 147 14.97 -20.02 -8.42
CA LEU A 147 15.53 -18.78 -7.84
C LEU A 147 15.50 -17.60 -8.82
N SER A 148 14.58 -17.64 -9.80
CA SER A 148 14.48 -16.60 -10.85
C SER A 148 13.91 -15.27 -10.37
N LEU A 149 13.40 -15.22 -9.13
CA LEU A 149 12.79 -14.04 -8.51
C LEU A 149 13.16 -14.03 -7.02
N ASP A 150 13.59 -12.88 -6.51
CA ASP A 150 13.90 -12.68 -5.09
C ASP A 150 13.05 -11.54 -4.51
N VAL A 151 12.96 -11.50 -3.18
CA VAL A 151 12.28 -10.41 -2.48
C VAL A 151 12.91 -9.08 -2.85
N GLY A 152 12.08 -8.08 -3.18
CA GLY A 152 12.50 -6.79 -3.70
C GLY A 152 12.69 -6.73 -5.22
N ASN A 153 12.80 -7.87 -5.91
CA ASN A 153 12.91 -7.87 -7.37
C ASN A 153 11.65 -7.32 -8.02
N ARG A 154 11.85 -6.59 -9.10
CA ARG A 154 10.83 -5.91 -9.90
C ARG A 154 10.80 -6.46 -11.32
N ARG A 155 9.61 -6.61 -11.88
CA ARG A 155 9.40 -6.97 -13.30
C ARG A 155 8.31 -6.10 -13.89
N PRO A 156 8.26 -5.91 -15.22
CA PRO A 156 7.11 -5.29 -15.87
C PRO A 156 5.83 -6.01 -15.47
N LEU A 157 4.78 -5.27 -15.13
CA LEU A 157 3.50 -5.87 -14.80
C LEU A 157 2.96 -6.68 -15.99
N GLY A 158 2.65 -7.97 -15.76
CA GLY A 158 2.31 -8.95 -16.77
C GLY A 158 3.39 -10.01 -17.04
N VAL A 159 4.65 -9.77 -16.68
CA VAL A 159 5.76 -10.74 -16.88
C VAL A 159 5.88 -11.68 -15.70
N GLY A 160 5.59 -12.96 -15.94
CA GLY A 160 5.53 -14.04 -14.96
C GLY A 160 4.12 -14.20 -14.36
N SER A 161 3.83 -15.39 -13.82
CA SER A 161 2.46 -15.79 -13.45
C SER A 161 1.86 -14.89 -12.34
N GLY A 162 2.55 -14.65 -11.23
CA GLY A 162 2.04 -13.75 -10.19
C GLY A 162 1.80 -12.32 -10.71
N SER A 163 2.70 -11.82 -11.55
CA SER A 163 2.57 -10.51 -12.20
C SER A 163 1.41 -10.44 -13.19
N LEU A 164 1.20 -11.49 -13.97
CA LEU A 164 0.06 -11.60 -14.90
C LEU A 164 -1.26 -11.69 -14.14
N ALA A 165 -1.32 -12.40 -13.04
CA ALA A 165 -2.49 -12.46 -12.18
C ALA A 165 -2.88 -11.07 -11.63
N LEU A 166 -1.89 -10.23 -11.28
CA LEU A 166 -2.13 -8.83 -10.89
C LEU A 166 -2.67 -8.00 -12.06
N LEU A 167 -2.12 -8.15 -13.27
CA LEU A 167 -2.52 -7.38 -14.44
C LEU A 167 -3.92 -7.75 -14.92
N ALA A 168 -4.23 -9.04 -14.96
CA ALA A 168 -5.43 -9.57 -15.59
C ALA A 168 -6.74 -9.06 -14.98
N PHE A 169 -6.76 -8.74 -13.70
CA PHE A 169 -7.95 -8.28 -12.98
C PHE A 169 -8.04 -6.76 -12.82
N LEU A 170 -7.19 -6.00 -13.53
CA LEU A 170 -7.34 -4.55 -13.65
C LEU A 170 -8.41 -4.20 -14.70
N PRO A 171 -9.00 -2.99 -14.63
CA PRO A 171 -9.84 -2.46 -15.72
C PRO A 171 -9.06 -2.38 -17.04
N ASN A 172 -9.72 -2.65 -18.19
CA ASN A 172 -9.05 -2.68 -19.50
C ASN A 172 -8.27 -1.38 -19.82
N ALA A 173 -8.88 -0.22 -19.55
CA ALA A 173 -8.21 1.07 -19.75
C ALA A 173 -6.93 1.25 -18.90
N GLU A 174 -6.84 0.57 -17.77
CA GLU A 174 -5.65 0.57 -16.91
C GLU A 174 -4.60 -0.42 -17.43
N ILE A 175 -5.05 -1.58 -17.95
CA ILE A 175 -4.19 -2.55 -18.63
C ILE A 175 -3.51 -1.91 -19.85
N ASP A 176 -4.24 -1.18 -20.68
CA ASP A 176 -3.68 -0.48 -21.85
C ASP A 176 -2.60 0.52 -21.44
N LYS A 177 -2.85 1.29 -20.38
CA LYS A 177 -1.84 2.21 -19.82
C LYS A 177 -0.60 1.49 -19.28
N VAL A 178 -0.78 0.35 -18.64
CA VAL A 178 0.34 -0.46 -18.13
C VAL A 178 1.17 -1.02 -19.28
N ILE A 179 0.55 -1.62 -20.29
CA ILE A 179 1.24 -2.21 -21.44
C ILE A 179 1.98 -1.12 -22.22
N SER A 180 1.32 0.00 -22.53
CA SER A 180 1.94 1.11 -23.26
C SER A 180 3.08 1.78 -22.45
N GLY A 181 2.90 1.96 -21.15
CA GLY A 181 3.93 2.53 -20.29
C GLY A 181 5.15 1.61 -20.09
N ASN A 182 4.97 0.31 -20.27
CA ASN A 182 6.03 -0.69 -20.13
C ASN A 182 6.73 -1.08 -21.44
N GLN A 183 6.42 -0.49 -22.60
CA GLN A 183 6.95 -0.92 -23.90
C GLN A 183 8.47 -1.11 -23.93
N ARG A 184 9.23 -0.16 -23.37
CA ARG A 184 10.70 -0.23 -23.33
C ARG A 184 11.19 -1.40 -22.46
N TRP A 185 10.54 -1.64 -21.33
CA TRP A 185 10.92 -2.71 -20.42
C TRP A 185 10.46 -4.08 -20.92
N LEU A 186 9.30 -4.15 -21.55
CA LEU A 186 8.80 -5.38 -22.20
C LEU A 186 9.66 -5.83 -23.38
N ALA A 187 10.41 -4.92 -24.02
CA ALA A 187 11.37 -5.27 -25.06
C ALA A 187 12.46 -6.25 -24.59
N GLU A 188 12.76 -6.28 -23.29
CA GLU A 188 13.67 -7.28 -22.69
C GLU A 188 13.02 -8.67 -22.57
N TYR A 189 11.71 -8.77 -22.81
CA TYR A 189 10.91 -10.00 -22.69
C TYR A 189 10.17 -10.30 -24.01
N PRO A 190 10.84 -10.78 -25.05
CA PRO A 190 10.29 -10.88 -26.40
C PRO A 190 9.06 -11.80 -26.53
N LYS A 191 8.82 -12.68 -25.55
CA LYS A 191 7.63 -13.54 -25.47
C LYS A 191 6.42 -12.89 -24.78
N PHE A 192 6.49 -11.58 -24.49
CA PHE A 192 5.44 -10.81 -23.79
C PHE A 192 5.08 -9.56 -24.58
N THR A 193 4.75 -9.72 -25.87
CA THR A 193 4.21 -8.63 -26.68
C THR A 193 2.84 -8.19 -26.15
N ALA A 194 2.35 -7.03 -26.56
CA ALA A 194 1.02 -6.57 -26.17
C ALA A 194 -0.08 -7.59 -26.54
N GLY A 195 0.01 -8.24 -27.72
CA GLY A 195 -0.92 -9.28 -28.14
C GLY A 195 -0.86 -10.53 -27.26
N ASP A 196 0.37 -10.98 -26.93
CA ASP A 196 0.56 -12.12 -26.01
C ASP A 196 -0.02 -11.84 -24.62
N LEU A 197 0.17 -10.63 -24.11
CA LEU A 197 -0.37 -10.23 -22.81
C LEU A 197 -1.89 -10.22 -22.83
N TRP A 198 -2.53 -9.66 -23.85
CA TRP A 198 -3.99 -9.67 -23.94
C TRP A 198 -4.57 -11.09 -24.07
N THR A 199 -3.93 -11.98 -24.82
CA THR A 199 -4.32 -13.40 -24.88
C THR A 199 -4.21 -14.05 -23.51
N ALA A 200 -3.07 -13.89 -22.83
CA ALA A 200 -2.86 -14.45 -21.50
C ALA A 200 -3.79 -13.86 -20.43
N ILE A 201 -4.16 -12.57 -20.53
CA ILE A 201 -5.15 -11.93 -19.68
C ILE A 201 -6.52 -12.57 -19.85
N ALA A 202 -6.97 -12.79 -21.10
CA ALA A 202 -8.25 -13.43 -21.37
C ALA A 202 -8.31 -14.86 -20.79
N GLU A 203 -7.26 -15.64 -20.96
CA GLU A 203 -7.13 -16.99 -20.39
C GLU A 203 -7.12 -16.92 -18.84
N THR A 204 -6.33 -16.02 -18.24
CA THR A 204 -6.29 -15.83 -16.79
C THR A 204 -7.66 -15.50 -16.19
N ARG A 205 -8.43 -14.63 -16.84
CA ARG A 205 -9.79 -14.29 -16.42
C ARG A 205 -10.75 -15.48 -16.56
N ARG A 206 -10.61 -16.27 -17.63
CA ARG A 206 -11.45 -17.44 -17.90
C ARG A 206 -11.24 -18.55 -16.87
N TYR A 207 -9.97 -18.84 -16.52
CA TYR A 207 -9.62 -19.94 -15.62
C TYR A 207 -9.50 -19.52 -14.15
N GLY A 208 -9.42 -18.22 -13.86
CA GLY A 208 -9.20 -17.70 -12.51
C GLY A 208 -7.76 -17.82 -12.01
N PHE A 209 -6.84 -18.26 -12.86
CA PHE A 209 -5.41 -18.33 -12.60
C PHE A 209 -4.59 -18.07 -13.86
N SER A 210 -3.39 -17.58 -13.71
CA SER A 210 -2.41 -17.41 -14.79
C SER A 210 -1.45 -18.58 -14.86
N PHE A 211 -1.04 -18.93 -16.05
CA PHE A 211 -0.02 -19.93 -16.29
C PHE A 211 1.12 -19.37 -17.15
N ASN A 212 2.34 -19.70 -16.78
CA ASN A 212 3.55 -19.38 -17.54
C ASN A 212 4.30 -20.69 -17.86
N ASP A 213 4.36 -21.01 -19.13
CA ASP A 213 4.92 -22.22 -19.72
C ASP A 213 6.38 -22.05 -20.18
N GLY A 214 7.25 -21.60 -19.31
CA GLY A 214 8.67 -21.39 -19.66
C GLY A 214 8.97 -20.12 -20.45
N ARG A 215 8.00 -19.17 -20.51
CA ARG A 215 8.17 -17.92 -21.27
C ARG A 215 9.16 -16.97 -20.61
N VAL A 216 9.24 -16.98 -19.26
CA VAL A 216 10.21 -16.16 -18.49
C VAL A 216 11.56 -16.88 -18.39
N VAL A 217 11.56 -18.14 -17.99
CA VAL A 217 12.75 -18.98 -17.88
C VAL A 217 12.44 -20.31 -18.54
N GLN A 218 13.20 -20.67 -19.57
CA GLN A 218 12.99 -21.92 -20.27
C GLN A 218 13.13 -23.13 -19.32
N GLY A 219 12.22 -24.09 -19.42
CA GLY A 219 12.18 -25.27 -18.53
C GLY A 219 11.55 -25.03 -17.17
N MET A 220 11.02 -23.82 -16.90
CA MET A 220 10.37 -23.48 -15.65
C MET A 220 8.92 -23.03 -15.91
N ASN A 221 7.97 -23.75 -15.32
CA ASN A 221 6.56 -23.37 -15.33
C ASN A 221 6.17 -22.66 -14.06
N ALA A 222 5.11 -21.84 -14.12
CA ALA A 222 4.57 -21.16 -12.97
C ALA A 222 3.05 -20.97 -13.07
N VAL A 223 2.37 -21.08 -11.94
CA VAL A 223 0.95 -20.78 -11.76
C VAL A 223 0.82 -19.61 -10.81
N GLY A 224 -0.09 -18.67 -11.08
CA GLY A 224 -0.35 -17.53 -10.22
C GLY A 224 -1.84 -17.22 -10.09
N VAL A 225 -2.25 -16.74 -8.93
CA VAL A 225 -3.61 -16.31 -8.65
C VAL A 225 -3.65 -14.92 -8.05
N PRO A 226 -4.68 -14.12 -8.34
CA PRO A 226 -4.84 -12.83 -7.71
C PRO A 226 -5.38 -12.97 -6.27
N VAL A 227 -4.96 -12.08 -5.40
CA VAL A 227 -5.63 -11.77 -4.13
C VAL A 227 -6.47 -10.53 -4.38
N LEU A 228 -7.80 -10.67 -4.35
CA LEU A 228 -8.72 -9.62 -4.73
C LEU A 228 -9.30 -8.90 -3.50
N ASP A 229 -9.52 -7.60 -3.61
CA ASP A 229 -10.30 -6.83 -2.65
C ASP A 229 -11.82 -7.07 -2.84
N THR A 230 -12.64 -6.45 -1.97
CA THR A 230 -14.10 -6.54 -2.02
C THR A 230 -14.73 -5.96 -3.30
N ASN A 231 -13.98 -5.19 -4.06
CA ASN A 231 -14.38 -4.61 -5.34
C ASN A 231 -13.87 -5.43 -6.55
N GLY A 232 -13.25 -6.60 -6.28
CA GLY A 232 -12.63 -7.44 -7.31
C GLY A 232 -11.32 -6.89 -7.88
N ARG A 233 -10.66 -5.93 -7.20
CA ARG A 233 -9.37 -5.38 -7.64
C ARG A 233 -8.20 -6.17 -7.01
N PRO A 234 -7.14 -6.44 -7.78
CA PRO A 234 -5.99 -7.18 -7.28
C PRO A 234 -5.17 -6.31 -6.32
N ILE A 235 -4.98 -6.80 -5.09
CA ILE A 235 -4.18 -6.18 -4.04
C ILE A 235 -2.84 -6.88 -3.84
N ALA A 236 -2.79 -8.16 -4.17
CA ALA A 236 -1.59 -9.00 -4.18
C ALA A 236 -1.78 -10.15 -5.17
N ALA A 237 -0.76 -10.97 -5.38
CA ALA A 237 -0.84 -12.27 -6.05
C ALA A 237 0.02 -13.29 -5.33
N LEU A 238 -0.45 -14.54 -5.29
CA LEU A 238 0.32 -15.71 -4.89
C LEU A 238 0.68 -16.51 -6.12
N SER A 239 1.88 -17.11 -6.15
CA SER A 239 2.30 -17.95 -7.26
C SER A 239 3.26 -19.05 -6.81
N VAL A 240 3.29 -20.16 -7.58
CA VAL A 240 4.23 -21.25 -7.43
C VAL A 240 4.99 -21.40 -8.75
N ALA A 241 6.30 -21.60 -8.66
CA ALA A 241 7.14 -21.92 -9.79
C ALA A 241 7.93 -23.21 -9.53
N ALA A 242 7.99 -24.05 -10.56
CA ALA A 242 8.67 -25.34 -10.55
C ALA A 242 9.28 -25.63 -11.91
N ILE A 243 10.12 -26.69 -12.01
CA ILE A 243 10.53 -27.20 -13.30
C ILE A 243 9.31 -27.69 -14.09
N ALA A 244 9.37 -27.57 -15.42
CA ALA A 244 8.23 -27.85 -16.30
C ALA A 244 7.68 -29.28 -16.14
N GLU A 245 8.55 -30.26 -15.90
CA GLU A 245 8.19 -31.66 -15.69
C GLU A 245 7.32 -31.87 -14.44
N ARG A 246 7.49 -31.02 -13.44
CA ARG A 246 6.72 -31.10 -12.18
C ARG A 246 5.40 -30.35 -12.25
N LEU A 247 5.35 -29.22 -12.96
CA LEU A 247 4.19 -28.35 -13.03
C LEU A 247 3.54 -28.42 -14.41
N ARG A 248 2.86 -29.56 -14.67
CA ARG A 248 2.16 -29.87 -15.92
C ARG A 248 0.90 -30.71 -15.68
N GLY A 249 0.01 -30.78 -16.68
CA GLY A 249 -1.23 -31.57 -16.61
C GLY A 249 -2.09 -31.20 -15.42
N ASP A 250 -2.64 -32.21 -14.75
CA ASP A 250 -3.57 -32.03 -13.62
C ASP A 250 -2.95 -31.29 -12.44
N ARG A 251 -1.64 -31.39 -12.26
CA ARG A 251 -0.93 -30.67 -11.19
C ARG A 251 -1.05 -29.15 -11.30
N ILE A 252 -1.23 -28.61 -12.51
CA ILE A 252 -1.49 -27.16 -12.69
C ILE A 252 -2.79 -26.79 -11.98
N ILE A 253 -3.83 -27.59 -12.12
CA ILE A 253 -5.14 -27.36 -11.51
C ILE A 253 -5.10 -27.54 -9.99
N GLU A 254 -4.39 -28.56 -9.50
CA GLU A 254 -4.18 -28.81 -8.07
C GLU A 254 -3.49 -27.60 -7.40
N VAL A 255 -2.38 -27.14 -8.00
CA VAL A 255 -1.64 -25.97 -7.50
C VAL A 255 -2.47 -24.71 -7.59
N ALA A 256 -3.19 -24.48 -8.70
CA ALA A 256 -4.10 -23.33 -8.84
C ALA A 256 -5.18 -23.32 -7.75
N SER A 257 -5.80 -24.49 -7.49
CA SER A 257 -6.83 -24.64 -6.45
C SER A 257 -6.30 -24.40 -5.04
N LEU A 258 -5.07 -24.86 -4.76
CA LEU A 258 -4.37 -24.55 -3.50
C LEU A 258 -4.16 -23.03 -3.37
N LEU A 259 -3.56 -22.42 -4.38
CA LEU A 259 -3.29 -20.98 -4.39
C LEU A 259 -4.55 -20.13 -4.26
N GLN A 260 -5.68 -20.55 -4.87
CA GLN A 260 -6.96 -19.85 -4.75
C GLN A 260 -7.51 -19.87 -3.32
N ARG A 261 -7.39 -21.00 -2.61
CA ARG A 261 -7.77 -21.08 -1.19
C ARG A 261 -6.91 -20.15 -0.32
N GLU A 262 -5.60 -20.22 -0.49
CA GLU A 262 -4.66 -19.37 0.26
C GLU A 262 -4.84 -17.87 -0.07
N ALA A 263 -5.14 -17.55 -1.32
CA ALA A 263 -5.44 -16.18 -1.75
C ALA A 263 -6.72 -15.63 -1.12
N ALA A 264 -7.76 -16.47 -0.98
CA ALA A 264 -8.99 -16.11 -0.27
C ALA A 264 -8.74 -15.85 1.23
N GLU A 265 -7.92 -16.68 1.89
CA GLU A 265 -7.51 -16.47 3.28
C GLU A 265 -6.75 -15.14 3.44
N LEU A 266 -5.75 -14.88 2.58
CA LEU A 266 -4.99 -13.63 2.59
C LEU A 266 -5.89 -12.41 2.37
N ALA A 267 -6.83 -12.48 1.42
CA ALA A 267 -7.80 -11.42 1.17
C ALA A 267 -8.64 -11.12 2.42
N ALA A 268 -9.16 -12.15 3.11
CA ALA A 268 -9.96 -11.99 4.32
C ALA A 268 -9.19 -11.26 5.44
N VAL A 269 -7.93 -11.64 5.68
CA VAL A 269 -7.08 -11.02 6.71
C VAL A 269 -6.71 -9.57 6.35
N LEU A 270 -6.40 -9.31 5.07
CA LEU A 270 -6.11 -7.95 4.58
C LEU A 270 -7.34 -7.03 4.74
N HIS A 271 -8.54 -7.55 4.46
CA HIS A 271 -9.80 -6.80 4.60
C HIS A 271 -10.15 -6.51 6.07
N ALA A 272 -9.98 -7.48 6.97
CA ALA A 272 -10.25 -7.31 8.40
C ALA A 272 -9.43 -6.15 8.97
N GLY A 273 -8.15 -6.14 8.73
CA GLY A 273 -7.29 -5.06 9.21
C GLY A 273 -7.50 -3.69 8.51
N SER A 274 -8.08 -3.66 7.32
CA SER A 274 -8.48 -2.38 6.69
C SER A 274 -9.71 -1.78 7.38
N ARG A 275 -10.69 -2.61 7.75
CA ARG A 275 -11.87 -2.20 8.53
C ARG A 275 -11.51 -1.69 9.92
N GLU A 276 -10.60 -2.37 10.63
CA GLU A 276 -10.10 -1.90 11.93
C GLU A 276 -9.40 -0.53 11.82
N ALA A 277 -8.60 -0.32 10.77
CA ALA A 277 -7.93 0.95 10.51
C ALA A 277 -8.95 2.08 10.18
N GLU A 278 -10.03 1.77 9.47
CA GLU A 278 -11.14 2.71 9.21
C GLU A 278 -11.93 3.04 10.46
N GLN A 279 -12.24 2.03 11.29
CA GLN A 279 -12.92 2.22 12.58
C GLN A 279 -12.09 3.08 13.54
N ARG A 280 -10.78 2.83 13.64
CA ARG A 280 -9.86 3.67 14.43
C ARG A 280 -9.81 5.11 13.91
N ARG A 281 -9.81 5.32 12.59
CA ARG A 281 -9.91 6.68 12.00
C ARG A 281 -11.23 7.34 12.31
N GLY A 282 -12.33 6.60 12.26
CA GLY A 282 -13.67 7.11 12.63
C GLY A 282 -13.73 7.52 14.10
N ALA A 283 -13.19 6.69 15.00
CA ALA A 283 -13.14 6.99 16.44
C ALA A 283 -12.26 8.22 16.73
N LEU A 284 -11.07 8.32 16.12
CA LEU A 284 -10.20 9.51 16.23
C LEU A 284 -10.86 10.78 15.67
N ALA A 285 -11.67 10.66 14.62
CA ALA A 285 -12.40 11.79 14.05
C ALA A 285 -13.57 12.22 14.93
N ALA A 286 -14.25 11.29 15.60
CA ALA A 286 -15.35 11.58 16.53
C ALA A 286 -14.87 12.24 17.83
N THR A 287 -13.69 11.87 18.33
CA THR A 287 -13.07 12.53 19.51
C THR A 287 -12.48 13.91 19.19
N ALA A 288 -12.40 14.28 17.91
CA ALA A 288 -11.88 15.58 17.45
C ALA A 288 -12.99 16.63 17.20
N GLU A 289 -14.27 16.32 17.44
CA GLU A 289 -15.32 17.34 17.43
C GLU A 289 -15.17 18.21 18.68
N PRO A 290 -15.08 19.57 18.56
CA PRO A 290 -14.98 20.44 19.72
C PRO A 290 -16.30 20.41 20.48
N ASP A 291 -16.20 20.09 21.76
CA ASP A 291 -17.27 20.22 22.75
C ASP A 291 -17.91 21.61 22.67
N GLY A 292 -19.23 21.64 22.56
CA GLY A 292 -20.19 22.69 22.65
C GLY A 292 -19.74 24.14 22.49
N ALA A 293 -20.20 24.78 21.43
CA ALA A 293 -20.31 26.25 21.41
C ALA A 293 -21.21 26.73 22.56
N PRO A 294 -20.78 27.71 23.42
CA PRO A 294 -21.65 28.21 24.49
C PRO A 294 -22.84 28.92 23.88
N ALA A 295 -24.04 28.53 24.31
CA ALA A 295 -25.30 29.16 23.97
C ALA A 295 -25.22 30.68 24.23
N ARG A 296 -25.38 31.50 23.19
CA ARG A 296 -25.54 32.94 23.32
C ARG A 296 -26.81 33.20 24.11
N ARG A 297 -26.67 33.58 25.40
CA ARG A 297 -27.75 34.14 26.19
C ARG A 297 -28.14 35.47 25.56
N GLY A 298 -29.33 35.49 24.99
CA GLY A 298 -29.98 36.73 24.56
C GLY A 298 -30.22 37.65 25.73
N SER A 299 -29.58 38.82 25.75
CA SER A 299 -29.96 39.92 26.62
C SER A 299 -31.21 40.59 26.04
N ARG A 300 -32.37 40.28 26.61
CA ARG A 300 -33.53 41.21 26.54
C ARG A 300 -33.16 42.42 27.35
N LYS A 301 -33.15 43.60 26.74
CA LYS A 301 -33.36 44.88 27.41
C LYS A 301 -34.75 45.42 27.05
N ALA A 302 -35.46 45.78 28.09
CA ALA A 302 -36.73 46.48 28.10
C ALA A 302 -36.58 47.88 27.48
#